data_d14438da6e868672af1ce933d96b246d
#
_entry.id   d14438da6e868672af1ce933d96b246d
#
_cell.length_a   1.000
_cell.length_b   1.000
_cell.length_c   1.000
_cell.angle_alpha   90.00
_cell.angle_beta   90.00
_cell.angle_gamma   90.00
#
_symmetry.space_group_name_H-M   'P 1'
#
loop_
_entity.id
_entity.type
_entity.pdbx_description
1 polymer ?
#
loop_
_entity_poly.entity_id
_entity_poly.type
_entity_poly.pdbx_seq_one_letter_code
_entity_poly.pdbx_strand_id
1 'polypeptide(L)'
;YKLGDGAWPTNLHDCKNGVRFLRANAAKYGIDPARIAVAGGSAGGHLALMVGFTGDDPAFEPTGAATPYPGVSSRVRAVIDMYGIANLLTRLEVTAAGVPTGKFRAAGPVKVFGSADPAAAVYRAASPVTHITKNSPPVLILHGQIDTTVDRDQSHELVGVLKKHGVAHELVMIEGAGH
;
A
#
# COMPACT_ATOMS: atom_id res chain seq x y z
N TYR A 1 -11.70 1.64 6.58
CA TYR A 1 -12.11 0.69 5.55
C TYR A 1 -12.18 -0.73 6.14
N LYS A 2 -13.30 -1.43 6.00
CA LYS A 2 -13.44 -2.79 6.54
C LYS A 2 -12.72 -3.78 5.62
N LEU A 3 -11.79 -4.55 6.17
CA LEU A 3 -11.19 -5.70 5.53
C LEU A 3 -12.17 -6.88 5.62
N GLY A 4 -13.11 -6.94 4.69
CA GLY A 4 -14.05 -8.06 4.57
C GLY A 4 -13.45 -9.26 3.84
N ASP A 5 -14.14 -10.39 3.86
CA ASP A 5 -13.77 -11.57 3.10
C ASP A 5 -13.78 -11.25 1.60
N GLY A 6 -12.67 -11.55 0.89
CA GLY A 6 -12.53 -11.27 -0.53
C GLY A 6 -12.54 -9.79 -0.91
N ALA A 7 -12.10 -8.90 -0.01
CA ALA A 7 -12.09 -7.46 -0.28
C ALA A 7 -11.14 -7.03 -1.40
N TRP A 8 -10.13 -7.83 -1.72
CA TRP A 8 -9.22 -7.58 -2.83
C TRP A 8 -9.81 -8.05 -4.17
N PRO A 9 -9.70 -7.27 -5.27
CA PRO A 9 -9.05 -5.95 -5.39
C PRO A 9 -10.01 -4.77 -5.19
N THR A 10 -11.27 -4.98 -4.80
CA THR A 10 -12.29 -3.92 -4.70
C THR A 10 -11.89 -2.79 -3.75
N ASN A 11 -11.22 -3.13 -2.64
CA ASN A 11 -10.71 -2.14 -1.69
C ASN A 11 -9.67 -1.19 -2.33
N LEU A 12 -8.80 -1.69 -3.21
CA LEU A 12 -7.88 -0.85 -3.98
C LEU A 12 -8.64 0.03 -4.98
N HIS A 13 -9.62 -0.54 -5.69
CA HIS A 13 -10.46 0.20 -6.63
C HIS A 13 -11.19 1.38 -5.96
N ASP A 14 -11.73 1.18 -4.77
CA ASP A 14 -12.39 2.23 -3.99
C ASP A 14 -11.41 3.35 -3.63
N CYS A 15 -10.19 3.02 -3.19
CA CYS A 15 -9.15 4.00 -2.91
C CYS A 15 -8.77 4.82 -4.16
N LYS A 16 -8.58 4.16 -5.30
CA LYS A 16 -8.30 4.81 -6.59
C LYS A 16 -9.45 5.71 -7.04
N ASN A 17 -10.70 5.25 -6.86
CA ASN A 17 -11.89 6.05 -7.14
C ASN A 17 -12.00 7.27 -6.20
N GLY A 18 -11.56 7.15 -4.95
CA GLY A 18 -11.44 8.29 -4.03
C GLY A 18 -10.48 9.37 -4.55
N VAL A 19 -9.32 8.97 -5.09
CA VAL A 19 -8.38 9.90 -5.74
C VAL A 19 -9.01 10.56 -6.97
N ARG A 20 -9.71 9.80 -7.81
CA ARG A 20 -10.41 10.31 -8.98
C ARG A 20 -11.52 11.29 -8.60
N PHE A 21 -12.30 10.97 -7.56
CA PHE A 21 -13.33 11.86 -7.04
C PHE A 21 -12.73 13.22 -6.65
N LEU A 22 -11.66 13.23 -5.86
CA LEU A 22 -11.00 14.48 -5.47
C LEU A 22 -10.47 15.26 -6.68
N ARG A 23 -9.86 14.57 -7.62
CA ARG A 23 -9.32 15.20 -8.84
C ARG A 23 -10.42 15.79 -9.73
N ALA A 24 -11.51 15.04 -9.95
CA ALA A 24 -12.65 15.50 -10.74
C ALA A 24 -13.40 16.69 -10.10
N ASN A 25 -13.37 16.78 -8.79
CA ASN A 25 -14.05 17.82 -8.01
C ASN A 25 -13.07 18.86 -7.42
N ALA A 26 -11.85 18.95 -7.94
CA ALA A 26 -10.78 19.76 -7.36
C ALA A 26 -11.19 21.24 -7.19
N ALA A 27 -11.81 21.83 -8.19
CA ALA A 27 -12.29 23.21 -8.12
C ALA A 27 -13.34 23.42 -7.00
N LYS A 28 -14.25 22.44 -6.82
CA LYS A 28 -15.28 22.50 -5.76
C LYS A 28 -14.67 22.53 -4.36
N TYR A 29 -13.55 21.84 -4.16
CA TYR A 29 -12.90 21.71 -2.85
C TYR A 29 -11.69 22.66 -2.68
N GLY A 30 -11.39 23.48 -3.67
CA GLY A 30 -10.25 24.40 -3.63
C GLY A 30 -8.88 23.70 -3.56
N ILE A 31 -8.77 22.50 -4.15
CA ILE A 31 -7.53 21.71 -4.16
C ILE A 31 -6.86 21.74 -5.54
N ASP A 32 -5.54 21.61 -5.55
CA ASP A 32 -4.78 21.43 -6.78
C ASP A 32 -4.84 19.96 -7.23
N PRO A 33 -5.45 19.65 -8.41
CA PRO A 33 -5.58 18.28 -8.89
C PRO A 33 -4.23 17.60 -9.21
N ALA A 34 -3.17 18.38 -9.39
CA ALA A 34 -1.82 17.86 -9.63
C ALA A 34 -1.06 17.53 -8.32
N ARG A 35 -1.57 17.95 -7.16
CA ARG A 35 -0.90 17.84 -5.85
C ARG A 35 -1.65 16.97 -4.86
N ILE A 36 -2.25 15.88 -5.33
CA ILE A 36 -2.92 14.89 -4.48
C ILE A 36 -1.87 13.88 -4.00
N ALA A 37 -1.79 13.67 -2.69
CA ALA A 37 -1.02 12.61 -2.06
C ALA A 37 -1.98 11.59 -1.41
N VAL A 38 -1.47 10.39 -1.12
CA VAL A 38 -2.19 9.36 -0.38
C VAL A 38 -1.43 9.01 0.89
N ALA A 39 -2.15 8.79 1.99
CA ALA A 39 -1.59 8.39 3.27
C ALA A 39 -2.41 7.25 3.88
N GLY A 40 -1.76 6.37 4.63
CA GLY A 40 -2.46 5.31 5.34
C GLY A 40 -1.58 4.57 6.34
N GLY A 41 -2.22 3.97 7.36
CA GLY A 41 -1.55 3.15 8.36
C GLY A 41 -1.91 1.67 8.23
N SER A 42 -0.97 0.77 8.52
CA SER A 42 -1.19 -0.69 8.52
C SER A 42 -1.75 -1.19 7.17
N ALA A 43 -2.91 -1.82 7.16
CA ALA A 43 -3.62 -2.17 5.92
C ALA A 43 -3.93 -0.94 5.03
N GLY A 44 -4.14 0.23 5.61
CA GLY A 44 -4.27 1.49 4.86
C GLY A 44 -2.94 1.94 4.25
N GLY A 45 -1.81 1.70 4.91
CA GLY A 45 -0.46 1.91 4.37
C GLY A 45 -0.21 1.03 3.15
N HIS A 46 -0.54 -0.26 3.24
CA HIS A 46 -0.53 -1.18 2.11
C HIS A 46 -1.35 -0.64 0.92
N LEU A 47 -2.60 -0.21 1.15
CA LEU A 47 -3.44 0.36 0.09
C LEU A 47 -2.88 1.68 -0.46
N ALA A 48 -2.30 2.53 0.39
CA ALA A 48 -1.66 3.77 -0.05
C ALA A 48 -0.46 3.49 -0.97
N LEU A 49 0.38 2.53 -0.62
CA LEU A 49 1.48 2.05 -1.48
C LEU A 49 0.96 1.48 -2.81
N MET A 50 -0.08 0.63 -2.76
CA MET A 50 -0.69 0.07 -3.96
C MET A 50 -1.26 1.17 -4.88
N VAL A 51 -2.00 2.15 -4.36
CA VAL A 51 -2.48 3.31 -5.14
C VAL A 51 -1.32 4.05 -5.78
N GLY A 52 -0.25 4.32 -5.00
CA GLY A 52 0.93 5.04 -5.48
C GLY A 52 1.67 4.32 -6.61
N PHE A 53 1.86 3.02 -6.48
CA PHE A 53 2.71 2.26 -7.40
C PHE A 53 1.96 1.67 -8.59
N THR A 54 0.63 1.52 -8.51
CA THR A 54 -0.18 1.02 -9.63
C THR A 54 -0.91 2.13 -10.40
N GLY A 55 -0.95 3.37 -9.91
CA GLY A 55 -1.47 4.56 -10.59
C GLY A 55 -2.61 4.24 -11.57
N ASP A 56 -2.38 4.48 -12.87
CA ASP A 56 -3.31 4.20 -13.97
C ASP A 56 -3.00 2.86 -14.68
N ASP A 57 -2.38 1.89 -13.98
CA ASP A 57 -2.11 0.56 -14.53
C ASP A 57 -3.44 -0.18 -14.78
N PRO A 58 -3.74 -0.56 -16.06
CA PRO A 58 -5.00 -1.23 -16.41
C PRO A 58 -5.26 -2.54 -15.65
N ALA A 59 -4.21 -3.24 -15.22
CA ALA A 59 -4.33 -4.48 -14.45
C ALA A 59 -4.95 -4.26 -13.05
N PHE A 60 -4.93 -3.02 -12.55
CA PHE A 60 -5.43 -2.62 -11.23
C PHE A 60 -6.54 -1.59 -11.31
N GLU A 61 -7.18 -1.47 -12.45
CA GLU A 61 -8.30 -0.58 -12.63
C GLU A 61 -9.64 -1.31 -12.52
N PRO A 62 -10.66 -0.67 -11.93
CA PRO A 62 -12.00 -1.20 -11.97
C PRO A 62 -12.50 -1.25 -13.41
N THR A 63 -13.28 -2.27 -13.76
CA THR A 63 -13.85 -2.45 -15.09
C THR A 63 -15.33 -2.08 -15.14
N GLY A 64 -15.79 -1.63 -16.31
CA GLY A 64 -17.21 -1.35 -16.57
C GLY A 64 -17.76 -0.22 -15.69
N ALA A 65 -18.98 -0.40 -15.18
CA ALA A 65 -19.70 0.59 -14.37
C ALA A 65 -19.04 0.90 -13.01
N ALA A 66 -18.03 0.12 -12.61
CA ALA A 66 -17.28 0.37 -11.37
C ALA A 66 -16.30 1.55 -11.47
N THR A 67 -16.19 2.21 -12.65
CA THR A 67 -15.34 3.40 -12.83
C THR A 67 -16.21 4.66 -12.92
N PRO A 68 -16.55 5.30 -11.81
CA PRO A 68 -17.47 6.46 -11.81
C PRO A 68 -16.87 7.72 -12.43
N TYR A 69 -15.55 7.76 -12.67
CA TYR A 69 -14.82 8.89 -13.26
C TYR A 69 -13.93 8.41 -14.43
N PRO A 70 -14.53 7.99 -15.56
CA PRO A 70 -13.77 7.47 -16.70
C PRO A 70 -12.82 8.54 -17.25
N GLY A 71 -11.59 8.14 -17.56
CA GLY A 71 -10.55 9.05 -18.06
C GLY A 71 -9.89 9.96 -17.02
N VAL A 72 -10.35 9.97 -15.77
CA VAL A 72 -9.69 10.69 -14.69
C VAL A 72 -8.60 9.80 -14.06
N SER A 73 -7.36 10.31 -14.02
CA SER A 73 -6.21 9.58 -13.46
C SER A 73 -6.32 9.34 -11.95
N SER A 74 -5.89 8.17 -11.50
CA SER A 74 -5.73 7.86 -10.07
C SER A 74 -4.28 8.06 -9.56
N ARG A 75 -3.35 8.53 -10.39
CA ARG A 75 -1.96 8.80 -9.97
C ARG A 75 -1.90 9.83 -8.86
N VAL A 76 -0.96 9.63 -7.94
CA VAL A 76 -0.71 10.53 -6.81
C VAL A 76 0.68 11.15 -6.90
N ARG A 77 0.86 12.30 -6.25
CA ARG A 77 2.12 13.04 -6.24
C ARG A 77 3.12 12.50 -5.21
N ALA A 78 2.64 11.89 -4.14
CA ALA A 78 3.44 11.30 -3.07
C ALA A 78 2.64 10.25 -2.30
N VAL A 79 3.34 9.37 -1.59
CA VAL A 79 2.77 8.40 -0.67
C VAL A 79 3.33 8.63 0.72
N ILE A 80 2.47 8.56 1.75
CA ILE A 80 2.86 8.48 3.15
C ILE A 80 2.42 7.13 3.67
N ASP A 81 3.39 6.26 3.89
CA ASP A 81 3.20 4.91 4.42
C ASP A 81 3.50 4.88 5.92
N MET A 82 2.51 4.59 6.73
CA MET A 82 2.69 4.38 8.16
C MET A 82 2.57 2.88 8.45
N TYR A 83 3.71 2.25 8.73
CA TYR A 83 3.80 0.82 9.10
C TYR A 83 2.95 -0.10 8.20
N GLY A 84 2.93 0.14 6.90
CA GLY A 84 2.20 -0.67 5.92
C GLY A 84 2.89 -1.97 5.57
N ILE A 85 2.12 -2.90 4.99
CA ILE A 85 2.66 -4.14 4.46
C ILE A 85 3.15 -3.89 3.03
N ALA A 86 4.46 -3.93 2.81
CA ALA A 86 5.09 -3.68 1.51
C ALA A 86 5.23 -4.93 0.64
N ASN A 87 5.40 -6.10 1.28
CA ASN A 87 5.52 -7.38 0.61
C ASN A 87 4.75 -8.47 1.37
N LEU A 88 3.68 -8.95 0.79
CA LEU A 88 2.88 -10.02 1.38
C LEU A 88 3.59 -11.39 1.36
N LEU A 89 4.56 -11.58 0.47
CA LEU A 89 5.32 -12.83 0.35
C LEU A 89 6.35 -13.00 1.49
N THR A 90 6.82 -11.89 2.09
CA THR A 90 7.82 -11.88 3.16
C THR A 90 7.24 -11.47 4.51
N ARG A 91 5.92 -11.26 4.60
CA ARG A 91 5.28 -10.85 5.84
C ARG A 91 5.36 -11.95 6.89
N LEU A 92 6.04 -11.65 8.01
CA LEU A 92 6.29 -12.58 9.10
C LEU A 92 5.45 -12.29 10.35
N GLU A 93 5.22 -13.32 11.16
CA GLU A 93 4.78 -13.14 12.53
C GLU A 93 5.92 -12.52 13.36
N VAL A 94 5.57 -11.69 14.33
CA VAL A 94 6.54 -11.07 15.23
C VAL A 94 6.28 -11.48 16.69
N THR A 95 7.34 -11.50 17.51
CA THR A 95 7.26 -11.71 18.96
C THR A 95 6.66 -10.47 19.64
N ALA A 96 6.37 -10.58 20.94
CA ALA A 96 5.96 -9.44 21.77
C ALA A 96 7.00 -8.30 21.82
N ALA A 97 8.24 -8.56 21.45
CA ALA A 97 9.31 -7.55 21.33
C ALA A 97 9.50 -7.02 19.89
N GLY A 98 8.59 -7.36 18.95
CA GLY A 98 8.66 -6.91 17.56
C GLY A 98 9.74 -7.61 16.72
N VAL A 99 10.25 -8.77 17.15
CA VAL A 99 11.28 -9.53 16.42
C VAL A 99 10.61 -10.56 15.50
N PRO A 100 10.92 -10.58 14.18
CA PRO A 100 10.37 -11.57 13.26
C PRO A 100 10.68 -13.01 13.68
N THR A 101 9.66 -13.89 13.59
CA THR A 101 9.78 -15.30 14.01
C THR A 101 10.23 -16.24 12.90
N GLY A 102 10.29 -15.77 11.66
CA GLY A 102 10.51 -16.57 10.47
C GLY A 102 9.26 -17.30 9.96
N LYS A 103 8.11 -17.20 10.64
CA LYS A 103 6.84 -17.79 10.21
C LYS A 103 6.01 -16.80 9.41
N PHE A 104 5.45 -17.26 8.28
CA PHE A 104 4.53 -16.45 7.48
C PHE A 104 3.25 -16.11 8.25
N ARG A 105 2.84 -14.85 8.22
CA ARG A 105 1.63 -14.37 8.89
C ARG A 105 0.41 -14.48 7.95
N ALA A 106 -0.29 -15.60 8.01
CA ALA A 106 -1.40 -15.91 7.08
C ALA A 106 -2.78 -15.36 7.50
N ALA A 107 -3.06 -15.20 8.79
CA ALA A 107 -4.43 -15.02 9.31
C ALA A 107 -5.21 -13.84 8.70
N GLY A 108 -4.62 -12.66 8.58
CA GLY A 108 -5.28 -11.49 7.96
C GLY A 108 -5.34 -11.57 6.43
N PRO A 109 -4.22 -11.90 5.77
CA PRO A 109 -4.17 -12.05 4.32
C PRO A 109 -5.17 -13.04 3.75
N VAL A 110 -5.37 -14.23 4.36
CA VAL A 110 -6.33 -15.23 3.86
C VAL A 110 -7.74 -14.64 3.71
N LYS A 111 -8.22 -13.89 4.69
CA LYS A 111 -9.52 -13.23 4.62
C LYS A 111 -9.65 -12.28 3.46
N VAL A 112 -8.63 -11.45 3.25
CA VAL A 112 -8.65 -10.37 2.25
C VAL A 112 -8.44 -10.89 0.84
N PHE A 113 -7.48 -11.79 0.67
CA PHE A 113 -7.00 -12.25 -0.64
C PHE A 113 -7.56 -13.63 -1.05
N GLY A 114 -8.28 -14.31 -0.18
CA GLY A 114 -9.00 -15.56 -0.50
C GLY A 114 -8.11 -16.79 -0.65
N SER A 115 -6.84 -16.76 -0.23
CA SER A 115 -5.92 -17.89 -0.33
C SER A 115 -5.13 -18.13 0.95
N ALA A 116 -5.00 -19.40 1.36
CA ALA A 116 -4.10 -19.83 2.42
C ALA A 116 -2.70 -20.23 1.90
N ASP A 117 -2.53 -20.37 0.59
CA ASP A 117 -1.26 -20.70 -0.04
C ASP A 117 -0.39 -19.43 -0.15
N PRO A 118 0.74 -19.32 0.58
CA PRO A 118 1.63 -18.16 0.50
C PRO A 118 2.26 -17.97 -0.88
N ALA A 119 2.28 -19.00 -1.73
CA ALA A 119 2.78 -18.92 -3.11
C ALA A 119 1.71 -18.48 -4.11
N ALA A 120 0.46 -18.31 -3.69
CA ALA A 120 -0.62 -17.89 -4.59
C ALA A 120 -0.30 -16.57 -5.30
N ALA A 121 -0.59 -16.51 -6.61
CA ALA A 121 -0.28 -15.36 -7.47
C ALA A 121 -0.89 -14.04 -6.95
N VAL A 122 -2.01 -14.12 -6.22
CA VAL A 122 -2.66 -12.94 -5.62
C VAL A 122 -1.74 -12.21 -4.63
N TYR A 123 -0.89 -12.93 -3.87
CA TYR A 123 0.02 -12.29 -2.93
C TYR A 123 1.12 -11.49 -3.63
N ARG A 124 1.65 -12.00 -4.75
CA ARG A 124 2.58 -11.22 -5.59
C ARG A 124 1.89 -10.01 -6.20
N ALA A 125 0.70 -10.18 -6.78
CA ALA A 125 -0.07 -9.09 -7.38
C ALA A 125 -0.44 -8.01 -6.36
N ALA A 126 -0.72 -8.39 -5.12
CA ALA A 126 -1.07 -7.47 -4.03
C ALA A 126 0.14 -6.95 -3.23
N SER A 127 1.38 -7.27 -3.61
CA SER A 127 2.59 -6.80 -2.93
C SER A 127 3.11 -5.49 -3.55
N PRO A 128 3.04 -4.34 -2.86
CA PRO A 128 3.49 -3.05 -3.38
C PRO A 128 4.88 -3.06 -4.01
N VAL A 129 5.84 -3.75 -3.40
CA VAL A 129 7.24 -3.81 -3.87
C VAL A 129 7.39 -4.38 -5.29
N THR A 130 6.42 -5.17 -5.77
CA THR A 130 6.46 -5.77 -7.10
C THR A 130 6.06 -4.80 -8.23
N HIS A 131 5.51 -3.62 -7.86
CA HIS A 131 5.02 -2.61 -8.79
C HIS A 131 5.88 -1.34 -8.83
N ILE A 132 6.96 -1.30 -8.05
CA ILE A 132 7.86 -0.14 -8.02
C ILE A 132 8.62 -0.04 -9.32
N THR A 133 8.58 1.14 -9.92
CA THR A 133 9.34 1.51 -11.12
C THR A 133 10.07 2.84 -10.88
N LYS A 134 10.96 3.23 -11.78
CA LYS A 134 11.62 4.54 -11.74
C LYS A 134 10.64 5.74 -11.79
N ASN A 135 9.40 5.51 -12.21
CA ASN A 135 8.36 6.52 -12.32
C ASN A 135 7.41 6.53 -11.11
N SER A 136 7.65 5.69 -10.11
CA SER A 136 6.86 5.68 -8.87
C SER A 136 7.00 7.00 -8.11
N PRO A 137 5.93 7.45 -7.43
CA PRO A 137 5.98 8.68 -6.65
C PRO A 137 6.93 8.55 -5.44
N PRO A 138 7.44 9.67 -4.90
CA PRO A 138 8.22 9.67 -3.67
C PRO A 138 7.40 9.14 -2.49
N VAL A 139 8.09 8.50 -1.53
CA VAL A 139 7.48 7.83 -0.38
C VAL A 139 8.11 8.33 0.92
N LEU A 140 7.28 8.79 1.86
CA LEU A 140 7.64 8.93 3.27
C LEU A 140 7.14 7.69 4.01
N ILE A 141 8.05 7.03 4.74
CA ILE A 141 7.77 5.80 5.47
C ILE A 141 7.96 6.06 6.96
N LEU A 142 6.95 5.79 7.77
CA LEU A 142 6.99 5.90 9.23
C LEU A 142 6.75 4.52 9.84
N HIS A 143 7.62 4.05 10.75
CA HIS A 143 7.45 2.74 11.38
C HIS A 143 7.95 2.75 12.83
N GLY A 144 7.19 2.16 13.73
CA GLY A 144 7.58 2.01 15.13
C GLY A 144 8.64 0.91 15.30
N GLN A 145 9.68 1.18 16.08
CA GLN A 145 10.77 0.21 16.28
C GLN A 145 10.36 -1.07 17.00
N ILE A 146 9.31 -1.00 17.83
CA ILE A 146 8.78 -2.14 18.58
C ILE A 146 7.39 -2.57 18.09
N ASP A 147 7.11 -2.39 16.79
CA ASP A 147 5.85 -2.84 16.18
C ASP A 147 5.73 -4.37 16.25
N THR A 148 4.66 -4.85 16.92
CA THR A 148 4.34 -6.26 17.11
C THR A 148 3.26 -6.77 16.17
N THR A 149 2.79 -5.92 15.26
CA THR A 149 1.70 -6.23 14.31
C THR A 149 2.20 -6.35 12.88
N VAL A 150 3.01 -5.39 12.43
CA VAL A 150 3.70 -5.44 11.14
C VAL A 150 5.20 -5.42 11.43
N ASP A 151 5.91 -6.43 10.95
CA ASP A 151 7.35 -6.47 11.13
C ASP A 151 8.02 -5.30 10.39
N ARG A 152 9.00 -4.67 11.04
CA ARG A 152 9.72 -3.50 10.50
C ARG A 152 10.55 -3.82 9.26
N ASP A 153 10.84 -5.11 9.02
CA ASP A 153 11.58 -5.53 7.84
C ASP A 153 10.78 -5.26 6.57
N GLN A 154 9.44 -5.14 6.67
CA GLN A 154 8.60 -4.65 5.57
C GLN A 154 9.02 -3.26 5.09
N SER A 155 9.27 -2.32 6.01
CA SER A 155 9.77 -0.98 5.65
C SER A 155 11.20 -1.01 5.13
N HIS A 156 12.08 -1.83 5.71
CA HIS A 156 13.46 -1.97 5.23
C HIS A 156 13.51 -2.58 3.82
N GLU A 157 12.69 -3.60 3.54
CA GLU A 157 12.56 -4.19 2.22
C GLU A 157 12.04 -3.15 1.20
N LEU A 158 11.01 -2.40 1.56
CA LEU A 158 10.47 -1.31 0.74
C LEU A 158 11.56 -0.32 0.36
N VAL A 159 12.36 0.15 1.33
CA VAL A 159 13.49 1.06 1.11
C VAL A 159 14.51 0.45 0.14
N GLY A 160 14.84 -0.83 0.29
CA GLY A 160 15.77 -1.53 -0.59
C GLY A 160 15.30 -1.51 -2.05
N VAL A 161 14.02 -1.76 -2.29
CA VAL A 161 13.44 -1.75 -3.63
C VAL A 161 13.33 -0.33 -4.19
N LEU A 162 12.92 0.66 -3.38
CA LEU A 162 12.86 2.07 -3.79
C LEU A 162 14.23 2.59 -4.22
N LYS A 163 15.28 2.28 -3.45
CA LYS A 163 16.69 2.60 -3.80
C LYS A 163 17.10 1.98 -5.14
N LYS A 164 16.80 0.70 -5.34
CA LYS A 164 17.13 -0.01 -6.58
C LYS A 164 16.52 0.65 -7.80
N HIS A 165 15.33 1.23 -7.68
CA HIS A 165 14.63 1.91 -8.77
C HIS A 165 14.88 3.42 -8.82
N GLY A 166 15.71 3.98 -7.93
CA GLY A 166 16.03 5.41 -7.90
C GLY A 166 14.84 6.29 -7.47
N VAL A 167 13.86 5.73 -6.74
CA VAL A 167 12.69 6.46 -6.24
C VAL A 167 13.08 7.24 -4.98
N ALA A 168 12.72 8.53 -4.92
CA ALA A 168 12.94 9.36 -3.74
C ALA A 168 12.13 8.83 -2.55
N HIS A 169 12.76 8.66 -1.40
CA HIS A 169 12.11 8.14 -0.20
C HIS A 169 12.82 8.58 1.07
N GLU A 170 12.09 8.55 2.17
CA GLU A 170 12.61 8.74 3.52
C GLU A 170 11.99 7.70 4.45
N LEU A 171 12.80 7.06 5.30
CA LEU A 171 12.34 6.15 6.35
C LEU A 171 12.63 6.78 7.71
N VAL A 172 11.58 6.97 8.50
CA VAL A 172 11.64 7.42 9.89
C VAL A 172 11.25 6.27 10.81
N MET A 173 12.24 5.70 11.51
CA MET A 173 12.01 4.71 12.57
C MET A 173 11.75 5.44 13.88
N ILE A 174 10.57 5.24 14.48
CA ILE A 174 10.16 5.93 15.69
C ILE A 174 10.52 5.07 16.90
N GLU A 175 11.49 5.55 17.69
CA GLU A 175 11.97 4.84 18.88
C GLU A 175 10.86 4.66 19.92
N GLY A 176 10.78 3.46 20.49
CA GLY A 176 9.78 3.13 21.51
C GLY A 176 8.33 3.07 21.02
N ALA A 177 8.05 3.35 19.75
CA ALA A 177 6.72 3.25 19.20
C ALA A 177 6.39 1.82 18.73
N GLY A 178 5.16 1.38 19.01
CA GLY A 178 4.55 0.16 18.45
C GLY A 178 3.78 0.45 17.17
N HIS A 179 2.70 -0.32 17.01
CA HIS A 179 1.79 -0.22 15.84
C HIS A 179 0.86 0.97 15.94
#